data_ce5f47452971be1fc9822273829a65f6
#
_entry.id   ce5f47452971be1fc9822273829a65f6
#
_cell.length_a   1.000
_cell.length_b   1.000
_cell.length_c   1.000
_cell.angle_alpha   90.00
_cell.angle_beta   90.00
_cell.angle_gamma   90.00
#
_symmetry.space_group_name_H-M   'P 1'
#
loop_
_entity.id
_entity.type
_entity.pdbx_description
1 polymer ?
#
loop_
_entity_poly.entity_id
_entity_poly.type
_entity_poly.pdbx_seq_one_letter_code
_entity_poly.pdbx_strand_id
1 'polypeptide(L)'
;NDTAIVLSVIPGGPSEKAGLSQGDRIIRVDERSIAGNKTPQDSMVTFMKGPSGSKVKITVNRNGTIIPFEITRDKIPVNCIDAAFMIDDSVGYIKLSKFTRTTIREFDEASDKLLAQGMKRLIFDLRDNTGGYFDQALMLSNQFLHRGDMIVYMEGKHRPRQDFDADGRGSLKDIELSVLINESSASSSEIFAGAIQDNDRGVIVGRRSFGKGLVQEPI
;
A
#
# COMPACT_ATOMS: atom_id res chain seq x y z
N ASN A 1 -27.16 2.37 16.72
CA ASN A 1 -26.34 1.23 17.15
C ASN A 1 -25.05 1.74 17.73
N ASP A 2 -24.88 1.50 19.01
CA ASP A 2 -23.82 2.04 19.86
C ASP A 2 -22.78 0.92 20.13
N THR A 3 -22.18 0.38 19.07
CA THR A 3 -21.23 -0.73 19.19
C THR A 3 -20.23 -0.68 18.02
N ALA A 4 -18.94 -0.74 18.31
CA ALA A 4 -17.90 -0.86 17.30
C ALA A 4 -17.94 -2.26 16.65
N ILE A 5 -17.92 -2.32 15.33
CA ILE A 5 -17.92 -3.56 14.55
C ILE A 5 -16.58 -3.67 13.82
N VAL A 6 -15.97 -4.84 13.87
CA VAL A 6 -14.77 -5.16 13.08
C VAL A 6 -15.18 -5.32 11.62
N LEU A 7 -14.81 -4.37 10.78
CA LEU A 7 -15.09 -4.43 9.33
C LEU A 7 -14.10 -5.35 8.62
N SER A 8 -12.85 -5.34 9.04
CA SER A 8 -11.80 -6.25 8.55
C SER A 8 -10.68 -6.34 9.59
N VAL A 9 -9.90 -7.40 9.54
CA VAL A 9 -8.63 -7.52 10.27
C VAL A 9 -7.47 -7.43 9.28
N ILE A 10 -6.40 -6.77 9.71
CA ILE A 10 -5.22 -6.60 8.84
C ILE A 10 -4.41 -7.90 8.85
N PRO A 11 -4.17 -8.52 7.67
CA PRO A 11 -3.38 -9.74 7.56
C PRO A 11 -2.00 -9.60 8.21
N GLY A 12 -1.59 -10.62 8.98
CA GLY A 12 -0.34 -10.61 9.75
C GLY A 12 -0.35 -9.70 10.97
N GLY A 13 -1.44 -8.95 11.20
CA GLY A 13 -1.57 -8.02 12.32
C GLY A 13 -1.88 -8.69 13.66
N PRO A 14 -1.72 -7.94 14.77
CA PRO A 14 -1.98 -8.46 16.12
C PRO A 14 -3.41 -8.96 16.34
N SER A 15 -4.39 -8.32 15.74
CA SER A 15 -5.81 -8.68 15.88
C SER A 15 -6.13 -10.00 15.19
N GLU A 16 -5.58 -10.22 13.99
CA GLU A 16 -5.72 -11.50 13.29
C GLU A 16 -5.07 -12.64 14.06
N LYS A 17 -3.82 -12.44 14.52
CA LYS A 17 -3.07 -13.42 15.33
C LYS A 17 -3.80 -13.81 16.61
N ALA A 18 -4.55 -12.88 17.20
CA ALA A 18 -5.36 -13.13 18.38
C ALA A 18 -6.69 -13.83 18.05
N GLY A 19 -7.10 -13.91 16.78
CA GLY A 19 -8.33 -14.57 16.35
C GLY A 19 -9.56 -13.68 16.23
N LEU A 20 -9.39 -12.34 16.19
CA LEU A 20 -10.49 -11.45 15.81
C LEU A 20 -10.89 -11.71 14.37
N SER A 21 -12.18 -11.53 14.08
CA SER A 21 -12.75 -11.77 12.76
C SER A 21 -13.67 -10.64 12.32
N GLN A 22 -13.86 -10.52 11.02
CA GLN A 22 -14.87 -9.61 10.47
C GLN A 22 -16.26 -9.93 11.04
N GLY A 23 -17.00 -8.89 11.39
CA GLY A 23 -18.34 -9.00 11.98
C GLY A 23 -18.36 -9.04 13.52
N ASP A 24 -17.19 -9.21 14.17
CA ASP A 24 -17.12 -9.14 15.64
C ASP A 24 -17.61 -7.79 16.15
N ARG A 25 -18.44 -7.81 17.17
CA ARG A 25 -18.95 -6.60 17.85
C ARG A 25 -18.17 -6.40 19.14
N ILE A 26 -17.34 -5.36 19.20
CA ILE A 26 -16.52 -5.06 20.36
C ILE A 26 -17.41 -4.46 21.45
N ILE A 27 -17.53 -5.15 22.57
CA ILE A 27 -18.39 -4.74 23.69
C ILE A 27 -17.59 -4.20 24.87
N ARG A 28 -16.33 -4.62 25.03
CA ARG A 28 -15.45 -4.16 26.12
C ARG A 28 -14.00 -4.07 25.64
N VAL A 29 -13.30 -3.06 26.17
CA VAL A 29 -11.85 -2.88 26.03
C VAL A 29 -11.26 -2.72 27.43
N ASP A 30 -10.38 -3.64 27.84
CA ASP A 30 -9.95 -3.84 29.23
C ASP A 30 -11.17 -3.89 30.17
N GLU A 31 -11.19 -3.12 31.22
CA GLU A 31 -12.33 -3.07 32.17
C GLU A 31 -13.46 -2.14 31.71
N ARG A 32 -13.34 -1.49 30.54
CA ARG A 32 -14.31 -0.48 30.06
C ARG A 32 -15.34 -1.10 29.12
N SER A 33 -16.62 -1.04 29.48
CA SER A 33 -17.71 -1.32 28.54
C SER A 33 -17.80 -0.17 27.53
N ILE A 34 -17.78 -0.48 26.24
CA ILE A 34 -17.88 0.52 25.16
C ILE A 34 -19.19 0.43 24.38
N ALA A 35 -19.88 -0.69 24.47
CA ALA A 35 -21.20 -0.89 23.86
C ALA A 35 -22.31 -0.41 24.77
N GLY A 36 -23.33 0.25 24.19
CA GLY A 36 -24.51 0.72 24.91
C GLY A 36 -24.32 2.02 25.75
N ASN A 37 -23.14 2.62 25.73
CA ASN A 37 -22.77 3.76 26.56
C ASN A 37 -22.58 5.06 25.77
N LYS A 38 -22.97 5.10 24.48
CA LYS A 38 -22.74 6.23 23.57
C LYS A 38 -21.28 6.71 23.57
N THR A 39 -20.34 5.78 23.74
CA THR A 39 -18.90 6.08 23.75
C THR A 39 -18.49 6.68 22.41
N PRO A 40 -17.87 7.88 22.36
CA PRO A 40 -17.39 8.48 21.12
C PRO A 40 -16.39 7.56 20.40
N GLN A 41 -16.43 7.55 19.07
CA GLN A 41 -15.57 6.69 18.25
C GLN A 41 -14.08 6.92 18.54
N ASP A 42 -13.64 8.18 18.66
CA ASP A 42 -12.24 8.53 18.97
C ASP A 42 -11.78 7.98 20.31
N SER A 43 -12.69 7.96 21.31
CA SER A 43 -12.40 7.36 22.62
C SER A 43 -12.24 5.85 22.51
N MET A 44 -13.09 5.16 21.71
CA MET A 44 -12.95 3.72 21.48
C MET A 44 -11.61 3.39 20.84
N VAL A 45 -11.20 4.16 19.82
CA VAL A 45 -9.91 4.01 19.15
C VAL A 45 -8.75 4.25 20.13
N THR A 46 -8.85 5.28 20.98
CA THR A 46 -7.82 5.60 21.98
C THR A 46 -7.64 4.48 23.00
N PHE A 47 -8.73 3.85 23.45
CA PHE A 47 -8.63 2.72 24.40
C PHE A 47 -7.97 1.49 23.79
N MET A 48 -8.16 1.26 22.50
CA MET A 48 -7.53 0.13 21.78
C MET A 48 -6.04 0.37 21.47
N LYS A 49 -5.65 1.63 21.24
CA LYS A 49 -4.24 2.00 20.95
C LYS A 49 -3.37 1.95 22.23
N GLY A 50 -2.06 1.79 22.02
CA GLY A 50 -1.07 1.83 23.08
C GLY A 50 0.32 1.48 22.57
N PRO A 51 1.36 1.51 23.42
CA PRO A 51 2.72 1.18 23.05
C PRO A 51 2.84 -0.25 22.50
N SER A 52 3.72 -0.44 21.51
CA SER A 52 4.08 -1.78 21.01
C SER A 52 4.60 -2.65 22.17
N GLY A 53 4.19 -3.91 22.19
CA GLY A 53 4.49 -4.86 23.28
C GLY A 53 3.51 -4.81 24.45
N SER A 54 2.70 -3.75 24.60
CA SER A 54 1.68 -3.72 25.66
C SER A 54 0.48 -4.60 25.29
N LYS A 55 -0.24 -5.10 26.29
CA LYS A 55 -1.41 -5.93 26.12
C LYS A 55 -2.69 -5.12 26.23
N VAL A 56 -3.73 -5.55 25.52
CA VAL A 56 -5.10 -5.07 25.66
C VAL A 56 -6.05 -6.26 25.64
N LYS A 57 -7.04 -6.25 26.52
CA LYS A 57 -8.12 -7.25 26.52
C LYS A 57 -9.31 -6.68 25.75
N ILE A 58 -9.71 -7.37 24.69
CA ILE A 58 -10.88 -7.00 23.89
C ILE A 58 -11.92 -8.11 24.03
N THR A 59 -13.11 -7.78 24.48
CA THR A 59 -14.23 -8.72 24.52
C THR A 59 -15.19 -8.39 23.40
N VAL A 60 -15.53 -9.40 22.60
CA VAL A 60 -16.47 -9.26 21.49
C VAL A 60 -17.71 -10.12 21.69
N ASN A 61 -18.79 -9.73 20.99
CA ASN A 61 -19.94 -10.58 20.74
C ASN A 61 -19.88 -11.05 19.29
N ARG A 62 -19.67 -12.35 19.09
CA ARG A 62 -19.68 -13.03 17.79
C ARG A 62 -20.92 -13.92 17.71
N ASN A 63 -21.92 -13.50 16.96
CA ASN A 63 -23.17 -14.24 16.77
C ASN A 63 -23.86 -14.67 18.09
N GLY A 64 -23.87 -13.77 19.11
CA GLY A 64 -24.44 -14.05 20.42
C GLY A 64 -23.46 -14.63 21.44
N THR A 65 -22.29 -15.11 21.01
CA THR A 65 -21.27 -15.67 21.89
C THR A 65 -20.28 -14.58 22.33
N ILE A 66 -20.03 -14.50 23.63
CA ILE A 66 -19.07 -13.54 24.22
C ILE A 66 -17.69 -14.19 24.26
N ILE A 67 -16.73 -13.59 23.56
CA ILE A 67 -15.37 -14.12 23.41
C ILE A 67 -14.36 -13.06 23.86
N PRO A 68 -13.54 -13.33 24.90
CA PRO A 68 -12.43 -12.48 25.29
C PRO A 68 -11.18 -12.81 24.46
N PHE A 69 -10.48 -11.77 24.01
CA PHE A 69 -9.17 -11.85 23.35
C PHE A 69 -8.15 -11.02 24.12
N GLU A 70 -6.96 -11.55 24.32
CA GLU A 70 -5.80 -10.78 24.78
C GLU A 70 -4.92 -10.51 23.57
N ILE A 71 -4.74 -9.23 23.20
CA ILE A 71 -3.98 -8.80 22.05
C ILE A 71 -2.70 -8.12 22.54
N THR A 72 -1.54 -8.62 22.13
CA THR A 72 -0.28 -7.89 22.30
C THR A 72 -0.19 -6.86 21.18
N ARG A 73 -0.21 -5.58 21.53
CA ARG A 73 -0.09 -4.48 20.58
C ARG A 73 1.26 -4.55 19.88
N ASP A 74 1.25 -4.38 18.58
CA ASP A 74 2.46 -4.35 17.76
C ASP A 74 2.28 -3.36 16.60
N LYS A 75 3.36 -3.12 15.86
CA LYS A 75 3.30 -2.37 14.61
C LYS A 75 2.38 -3.11 13.65
N ILE A 76 1.35 -2.42 13.19
CA ILE A 76 0.43 -2.98 12.19
C ILE A 76 1.13 -2.90 10.84
N PRO A 77 1.37 -4.02 10.13
CA PRO A 77 1.90 -3.97 8.79
C PRO A 77 0.88 -3.25 7.89
N VAL A 78 1.26 -2.11 7.37
CA VAL A 78 0.48 -1.42 6.34
C VAL A 78 1.05 -1.89 5.01
N ASN A 79 0.47 -2.95 4.46
CA ASN A 79 0.83 -3.38 3.12
C ASN A 79 0.44 -2.31 2.11
N CYS A 80 1.32 -2.07 1.14
CA CYS A 80 1.04 -1.14 0.05
C CYS A 80 0.55 -1.87 -1.22
N ILE A 81 0.74 -3.18 -1.30
CA ILE A 81 0.16 -4.02 -2.35
C ILE A 81 -1.21 -4.52 -1.87
N ASP A 82 -2.28 -3.96 -2.44
CA ASP A 82 -3.66 -4.32 -2.09
C ASP A 82 -4.09 -5.64 -2.73
N ALA A 83 -3.55 -5.94 -3.93
CA ALA A 83 -3.86 -7.15 -4.67
C ALA A 83 -2.69 -7.55 -5.58
N ALA A 84 -2.41 -8.85 -5.66
CA ALA A 84 -1.47 -9.44 -6.60
C ALA A 84 -1.94 -10.85 -6.97
N PHE A 85 -2.30 -11.07 -8.24
CA PHE A 85 -2.82 -12.36 -8.73
C PHE A 85 -2.65 -12.50 -10.24
N MET A 86 -2.71 -13.72 -10.74
CA MET A 86 -2.78 -14.00 -12.17
C MET A 86 -4.23 -13.84 -12.66
N ILE A 87 -4.44 -13.07 -13.73
CA ILE A 87 -5.74 -12.93 -14.40
C ILE A 87 -5.99 -14.17 -15.29
N ASP A 88 -4.92 -14.60 -15.97
CA ASP A 88 -4.87 -15.80 -16.80
C ASP A 88 -3.47 -16.43 -16.72
N ASP A 89 -3.18 -17.43 -17.54
CA ASP A 89 -1.89 -18.15 -17.52
C ASP A 89 -0.66 -17.29 -17.83
N SER A 90 -0.84 -16.04 -18.25
CA SER A 90 0.25 -15.17 -18.71
C SER A 90 0.16 -13.72 -18.22
N VAL A 91 -1.00 -13.27 -17.76
CA VAL A 91 -1.24 -11.88 -17.33
C VAL A 91 -1.33 -11.81 -15.82
N GLY A 92 -0.38 -11.13 -15.21
CA GLY A 92 -0.41 -10.75 -13.80
C GLY A 92 -1.08 -9.40 -13.57
N TYR A 93 -1.64 -9.21 -12.40
CA TYR A 93 -2.19 -7.96 -11.91
C TYR A 93 -1.60 -7.65 -10.55
N ILE A 94 -1.10 -6.42 -10.38
CA ILE A 94 -0.64 -5.88 -9.09
C ILE A 94 -1.27 -4.51 -8.88
N LYS A 95 -1.91 -4.30 -7.72
CA LYS A 95 -2.42 -3.00 -7.29
C LYS A 95 -1.57 -2.45 -6.15
N LEU A 96 -0.97 -1.28 -6.38
CA LEU A 96 -0.21 -0.51 -5.39
C LEU A 96 -1.06 0.68 -4.93
N SER A 97 -1.44 0.71 -3.65
CA SER A 97 -2.28 1.77 -3.09
C SER A 97 -1.50 3.00 -2.59
N LYS A 98 -0.22 2.83 -2.25
CA LYS A 98 0.63 3.91 -1.75
C LYS A 98 2.11 3.56 -1.86
N PHE A 99 2.95 4.57 -2.07
CA PHE A 99 4.40 4.42 -1.98
C PHE A 99 4.85 4.56 -0.52
N THR A 100 5.10 3.42 0.15
CA THR A 100 5.58 3.30 1.53
C THR A 100 7.07 2.94 1.54
N ARG A 101 7.72 2.93 2.69
CA ARG A 101 9.14 2.48 2.83
C ARG A 101 9.36 1.01 2.47
N THR A 102 8.32 0.23 2.38
CA THR A 102 8.35 -1.21 2.08
C THR A 102 7.91 -1.54 0.67
N THR A 103 7.60 -0.52 -0.16
CA THR A 103 7.00 -0.71 -1.49
C THR A 103 7.83 -1.61 -2.38
N ILE A 104 9.13 -1.35 -2.53
CA ILE A 104 9.95 -2.18 -3.43
C ILE A 104 10.01 -3.63 -2.96
N ARG A 105 10.18 -3.86 -1.65
CA ARG A 105 10.21 -5.21 -1.10
C ARG A 105 8.89 -5.97 -1.32
N GLU A 106 7.76 -5.32 -1.04
CA GLU A 106 6.43 -5.94 -1.24
C GLU A 106 6.12 -6.17 -2.71
N PHE A 107 6.56 -5.26 -3.58
CA PHE A 107 6.41 -5.40 -5.02
C PHE A 107 7.26 -6.56 -5.57
N ASP A 108 8.53 -6.66 -5.17
CA ASP A 108 9.42 -7.75 -5.59
C ASP A 108 8.85 -9.10 -5.12
N GLU A 109 8.43 -9.22 -3.85
CA GLU A 109 7.77 -10.43 -3.33
C GLU A 109 6.50 -10.81 -4.12
N ALA A 110 5.72 -9.83 -4.56
CA ALA A 110 4.51 -10.05 -5.35
C ALA A 110 4.84 -10.45 -6.79
N SER A 111 5.73 -9.70 -7.45
CA SER A 111 6.11 -9.96 -8.84
C SER A 111 6.83 -11.29 -9.01
N ASP A 112 7.73 -11.66 -8.09
CA ASP A 112 8.41 -12.95 -8.11
C ASP A 112 7.43 -14.12 -8.04
N LYS A 113 6.39 -14.01 -7.20
CA LYS A 113 5.33 -15.03 -7.12
C LYS A 113 4.55 -15.16 -8.42
N LEU A 114 4.26 -14.05 -9.11
CA LEU A 114 3.55 -14.07 -10.39
C LEU A 114 4.46 -14.59 -11.52
N LEU A 115 5.73 -14.21 -11.53
CA LEU A 115 6.72 -14.75 -12.48
C LEU A 115 6.85 -16.27 -12.34
N ALA A 116 6.90 -16.78 -11.11
CA ALA A 116 6.95 -18.22 -10.86
C ALA A 116 5.68 -18.95 -11.34
N GLN A 117 4.56 -18.25 -11.50
CA GLN A 117 3.31 -18.76 -12.07
C GLN A 117 3.22 -18.60 -13.59
N GLY A 118 4.23 -18.04 -14.24
CA GLY A 118 4.30 -17.90 -15.69
C GLY A 118 3.91 -16.52 -16.22
N MET A 119 3.89 -15.47 -15.39
CA MET A 119 3.57 -14.11 -15.82
C MET A 119 4.54 -13.65 -16.93
N LYS A 120 3.97 -13.16 -18.03
CA LYS A 120 4.68 -12.55 -19.18
C LYS A 120 4.23 -11.11 -19.43
N ARG A 121 3.08 -10.74 -18.91
CA ARG A 121 2.45 -9.42 -19.05
C ARG A 121 1.97 -8.96 -17.68
N LEU A 122 2.17 -7.70 -17.34
CA LEU A 122 1.75 -7.10 -16.06
C LEU A 122 0.79 -5.94 -16.30
N ILE A 123 -0.36 -6.00 -15.64
CA ILE A 123 -1.22 -4.86 -15.41
C ILE A 123 -0.88 -4.29 -14.03
N PHE A 124 -0.26 -3.12 -14.02
CA PHE A 124 0.12 -2.43 -12.78
C PHE A 124 -0.84 -1.29 -12.48
N ASP A 125 -1.61 -1.41 -11.40
CA ASP A 125 -2.68 -0.48 -11.07
C ASP A 125 -2.26 0.54 -10.02
N LEU A 126 -2.17 1.81 -10.44
CA LEU A 126 -1.88 2.99 -9.63
C LEU A 126 -3.12 3.89 -9.45
N ARG A 127 -4.32 3.43 -9.80
CA ARG A 127 -5.54 4.20 -9.57
C ARG A 127 -5.77 4.41 -8.08
N ASP A 128 -6.12 5.64 -7.72
CA ASP A 128 -6.32 6.09 -6.33
C ASP A 128 -5.05 6.14 -5.47
N ASN A 129 -3.88 5.97 -6.08
CA ASN A 129 -2.57 6.06 -5.42
C ASN A 129 -2.07 7.51 -5.43
N THR A 130 -2.14 8.18 -4.29
CA THR A 130 -1.71 9.58 -4.12
C THR A 130 -0.19 9.77 -4.02
N GLY A 131 0.60 8.71 -4.25
CA GLY A 131 2.06 8.74 -4.18
C GLY A 131 2.62 8.34 -2.83
N GLY A 132 3.74 8.92 -2.46
CA GLY A 132 4.45 8.65 -1.22
C GLY A 132 5.95 8.90 -1.32
N TYR A 133 6.77 7.93 -0.91
CA TYR A 133 8.21 8.08 -0.88
C TYR A 133 8.83 8.13 -2.28
N PHE A 134 9.62 9.18 -2.52
CA PHE A 134 10.29 9.46 -3.80
C PHE A 134 11.30 8.36 -4.18
N ASP A 135 12.13 7.93 -3.24
CA ASP A 135 13.12 6.86 -3.42
C ASP A 135 12.46 5.53 -3.84
N GLN A 136 11.28 5.25 -3.32
CA GLN A 136 10.54 4.04 -3.70
C GLN A 136 10.00 4.12 -5.13
N ALA A 137 9.64 5.31 -5.61
CA ALA A 137 9.26 5.50 -7.01
C ALA A 137 10.46 5.27 -7.94
N LEU A 138 11.64 5.78 -7.58
CA LEU A 138 12.88 5.53 -8.35
C LEU A 138 13.21 4.05 -8.40
N MET A 139 13.21 3.36 -7.25
CA MET A 139 13.53 1.93 -7.17
C MET A 139 12.53 1.09 -7.96
N LEU A 140 11.24 1.44 -7.90
CA LEU A 140 10.21 0.72 -8.64
C LEU A 140 10.31 0.95 -10.16
N SER A 141 10.55 2.19 -10.60
CA SER A 141 10.77 2.50 -12.02
C SER A 141 11.99 1.76 -12.57
N ASN A 142 13.04 1.65 -11.76
CA ASN A 142 14.27 0.93 -12.11
C ASN A 142 14.04 -0.57 -12.38
N GLN A 143 12.98 -1.20 -11.83
CA GLN A 143 12.64 -2.59 -12.14
C GLN A 143 12.30 -2.81 -13.63
N PHE A 144 11.80 -1.77 -14.30
CA PHE A 144 11.26 -1.85 -15.66
C PHE A 144 12.13 -1.19 -16.73
N LEU A 145 13.06 -0.30 -16.36
CA LEU A 145 13.80 0.54 -17.27
C LEU A 145 15.20 0.00 -17.55
N HIS A 146 15.72 0.30 -18.73
CA HIS A 146 17.08 -0.02 -19.12
C HIS A 146 18.07 0.98 -18.54
N ARG A 147 19.33 0.61 -18.53
CA ARG A 147 20.40 1.48 -18.02
C ARG A 147 20.49 2.78 -18.81
N GLY A 148 20.40 3.89 -18.12
CA GLY A 148 20.49 5.23 -18.70
C GLY A 148 19.14 5.83 -19.11
N ASP A 149 18.04 5.06 -19.01
CA ASP A 149 16.70 5.62 -19.18
C ASP A 149 16.41 6.60 -18.05
N MET A 150 15.99 7.80 -18.39
CA MET A 150 15.66 8.82 -17.38
C MET A 150 14.37 8.43 -16.65
N ILE A 151 14.44 8.42 -15.32
CA ILE A 151 13.23 8.23 -14.47
C ILE A 151 12.55 9.58 -14.24
N VAL A 152 13.32 10.56 -13.76
CA VAL A 152 12.82 11.91 -13.45
C VAL A 152 14.00 12.86 -13.25
N TYR A 153 13.77 14.15 -13.41
CA TYR A 153 14.71 15.17 -12.95
C TYR A 153 14.05 16.10 -11.93
N MET A 154 14.86 16.69 -11.06
CA MET A 154 14.47 17.75 -10.15
C MET A 154 15.23 19.03 -10.47
N GLU A 155 14.53 20.15 -10.54
CA GLU A 155 15.10 21.47 -10.74
C GLU A 155 14.32 22.51 -9.95
N GLY A 156 15.00 23.51 -9.40
CA GLY A 156 14.35 24.57 -8.65
C GLY A 156 15.06 25.92 -8.83
N LYS A 157 14.39 27.00 -8.46
CA LYS A 157 14.92 28.36 -8.60
C LYS A 157 16.33 28.55 -8.01
N HIS A 158 16.60 27.85 -6.90
CA HIS A 158 17.87 27.90 -6.16
C HIS A 158 18.55 26.53 -6.06
N ARG A 159 18.09 25.55 -6.83
CA ARG A 159 18.61 24.20 -6.87
C ARG A 159 18.94 23.82 -8.32
N PRO A 160 20.19 23.49 -8.64
CA PRO A 160 20.54 23.05 -9.99
C PRO A 160 19.79 21.76 -10.33
N ARG A 161 19.64 21.53 -11.63
CA ARG A 161 19.03 20.30 -12.14
C ARG A 161 19.80 19.07 -11.65
N GLN A 162 19.05 18.08 -11.20
CA GLN A 162 19.54 16.78 -10.81
C GLN A 162 18.72 15.71 -11.55
N ASP A 163 19.39 14.91 -12.37
CA ASP A 163 18.78 13.81 -13.12
C ASP A 163 18.86 12.51 -12.31
N PHE A 164 17.83 11.66 -12.44
CA PHE A 164 17.75 10.35 -11.84
C PHE A 164 17.47 9.33 -12.96
N ASP A 165 18.49 8.56 -13.29
CA ASP A 165 18.46 7.57 -14.38
C ASP A 165 18.40 6.16 -13.80
N ALA A 166 17.86 5.23 -14.59
CA ALA A 166 17.83 3.82 -14.26
C ALA A 166 19.23 3.19 -14.35
N ASP A 167 19.54 2.30 -13.41
CA ASP A 167 20.81 1.57 -13.38
C ASP A 167 20.80 0.28 -14.21
N GLY A 168 19.63 -0.12 -14.71
CA GLY A 168 19.39 -1.28 -15.56
C GLY A 168 19.49 -2.63 -14.85
N ARG A 169 19.43 -2.67 -13.52
CA ARG A 169 19.51 -3.92 -12.73
C ARG A 169 18.15 -4.57 -12.52
N GLY A 170 17.04 -3.90 -12.87
CA GLY A 170 15.70 -4.39 -12.68
C GLY A 170 15.42 -5.71 -13.40
N SER A 171 14.54 -6.52 -12.85
CA SER A 171 14.20 -7.86 -13.34
C SER A 171 13.05 -7.90 -14.34
N LEU A 172 12.29 -6.80 -14.50
CA LEU A 172 11.06 -6.73 -15.28
C LEU A 172 11.21 -5.89 -16.57
N LYS A 173 12.43 -5.72 -17.06
CA LYS A 173 12.71 -4.88 -18.25
C LYS A 173 12.04 -5.37 -19.52
N ASP A 174 11.89 -6.68 -19.66
CA ASP A 174 11.38 -7.30 -20.89
C ASP A 174 9.92 -7.75 -20.79
N ILE A 175 9.26 -7.52 -19.63
CA ILE A 175 7.86 -7.89 -19.45
C ILE A 175 6.95 -6.87 -20.16
N GLU A 176 5.88 -7.30 -20.81
CA GLU A 176 4.88 -6.38 -21.35
C GLU A 176 4.15 -5.68 -20.20
N LEU A 177 4.11 -4.34 -20.21
CA LEU A 177 3.61 -3.52 -19.12
C LEU A 177 2.44 -2.62 -19.54
N SER A 178 1.33 -2.70 -18.82
CA SER A 178 0.24 -1.73 -18.87
C SER A 178 0.05 -1.12 -17.49
N VAL A 179 0.03 0.21 -17.40
CA VAL A 179 -0.12 0.96 -16.14
C VAL A 179 -1.48 1.63 -16.11
N LEU A 180 -2.27 1.35 -15.07
CA LEU A 180 -3.56 1.99 -14.88
C LEU A 180 -3.43 3.21 -13.98
N ILE A 181 -3.96 4.35 -14.43
CA ILE A 181 -3.98 5.61 -13.67
C ILE A 181 -5.36 6.26 -13.69
N ASN A 182 -5.61 7.16 -12.75
CA ASN A 182 -6.78 8.02 -12.73
C ASN A 182 -6.44 9.40 -12.13
N GLU A 183 -7.44 10.25 -11.97
CA GLU A 183 -7.33 11.61 -11.44
C GLU A 183 -6.80 11.70 -10.00
N SER A 184 -6.78 10.59 -9.27
CA SER A 184 -6.20 10.49 -7.92
C SER A 184 -4.76 9.96 -7.93
N SER A 185 -4.25 9.48 -9.07
CA SER A 185 -2.85 9.08 -9.22
C SER A 185 -1.96 10.31 -9.17
N ALA A 186 -1.10 10.44 -8.15
CA ALA A 186 -0.36 11.67 -7.92
C ALA A 186 1.10 11.42 -7.50
N SER A 187 1.98 12.44 -7.69
CA SER A 187 3.35 12.46 -7.14
C SER A 187 4.18 11.24 -7.58
N SER A 188 4.58 10.34 -6.67
CA SER A 188 5.36 9.12 -6.96
C SER A 188 4.70 8.23 -8.01
N SER A 189 3.35 8.19 -8.06
CA SER A 189 2.62 7.47 -9.12
C SER A 189 2.82 8.13 -10.49
N GLU A 190 2.93 9.46 -10.53
CA GLU A 190 3.17 10.20 -11.76
C GLU A 190 4.63 10.11 -12.20
N ILE A 191 5.58 10.03 -11.24
CA ILE A 191 6.99 9.75 -11.55
C ILE A 191 7.10 8.41 -12.27
N PHE A 192 6.50 7.36 -11.71
CA PHE A 192 6.52 6.04 -12.32
C PHE A 192 5.84 6.04 -13.70
N ALA A 193 4.60 6.52 -13.79
CA ALA A 193 3.84 6.53 -15.05
C ALA A 193 4.53 7.37 -16.13
N GLY A 194 5.10 8.54 -15.76
CA GLY A 194 5.86 9.38 -16.66
C GLY A 194 7.12 8.70 -17.17
N ALA A 195 7.89 8.08 -16.28
CA ALA A 195 9.11 7.34 -16.67
C ALA A 195 8.79 6.19 -17.64
N ILE A 196 7.69 5.45 -17.41
CA ILE A 196 7.27 4.38 -18.33
C ILE A 196 6.83 4.94 -19.68
N GLN A 197 6.08 6.05 -19.68
CA GLN A 197 5.57 6.69 -20.90
C GLN A 197 6.70 7.31 -21.73
N ASP A 198 7.58 8.09 -21.10
CA ASP A 198 8.58 8.90 -21.78
C ASP A 198 9.73 8.04 -22.37
N ASN A 199 9.92 6.83 -21.85
CA ASN A 199 10.85 5.85 -22.39
C ASN A 199 10.18 4.79 -23.30
N ASP A 200 8.92 4.99 -23.72
CA ASP A 200 8.15 4.03 -24.53
C ASP A 200 8.16 2.59 -23.95
N ARG A 201 8.30 2.47 -22.62
CA ARG A 201 8.50 1.18 -21.95
C ARG A 201 7.20 0.39 -21.76
N GLY A 202 6.06 1.05 -21.79
CA GLY A 202 4.76 0.42 -21.58
C GLY A 202 3.60 1.34 -21.92
N VAL A 203 2.40 0.82 -21.80
CA VAL A 203 1.16 1.56 -22.13
C VAL A 203 0.53 2.13 -20.88
N ILE A 204 0.24 3.44 -20.91
CA ILE A 204 -0.52 4.10 -19.84
C ILE A 204 -2.00 4.11 -20.21
N VAL A 205 -2.85 3.60 -19.35
CA VAL A 205 -4.30 3.45 -19.57
C VAL A 205 -5.08 4.12 -18.45
N GLY A 206 -6.10 4.88 -18.81
CA GLY A 206 -7.00 5.48 -17.84
C GLY A 206 -7.30 6.94 -18.09
N ARG A 207 -7.45 7.73 -17.02
CA ARG A 207 -7.75 9.16 -17.07
C ARG A 207 -6.52 9.97 -16.70
N ARG A 208 -6.55 11.26 -17.05
CA ARG A 208 -5.50 12.22 -16.71
C ARG A 208 -5.21 12.17 -15.20
N SER A 209 -3.93 12.07 -14.83
CA SER A 209 -3.46 12.06 -13.46
C SER A 209 -3.62 13.43 -12.76
N PHE A 210 -3.32 13.48 -11.48
CA PHE A 210 -3.54 14.66 -10.64
C PHE A 210 -2.72 15.89 -11.07
N GLY A 211 -1.46 15.73 -11.46
CA GLY A 211 -0.56 16.82 -11.87
C GLY A 211 0.25 17.41 -10.72
N LYS A 212 0.72 16.59 -9.76
CA LYS A 212 1.58 17.04 -8.66
C LYS A 212 3.06 16.87 -9.00
N GLY A 213 3.65 17.88 -9.64
CA GLY A 213 5.08 17.96 -10.00
C GLY A 213 5.97 18.67 -8.97
N LEU A 214 5.69 18.54 -7.66
CA LEU A 214 6.44 19.19 -6.59
C LEU A 214 7.02 18.18 -5.62
N VAL A 215 8.31 18.34 -5.27
CA VAL A 215 8.99 17.59 -4.21
C VAL A 215 9.08 18.47 -2.96
N GLN A 216 8.76 17.89 -1.81
CA GLN A 216 8.86 18.55 -0.50
C GLN A 216 9.98 17.90 0.30
N GLU A 217 10.89 18.72 0.84
CA GLU A 217 11.95 18.29 1.74
C GLU A 217 11.71 18.91 3.12
N PRO A 218 11.95 18.16 4.22
CA PRO A 218 11.93 18.75 5.55
C PRO A 218 13.10 19.75 5.67
N ILE A 219 12.82 20.91 6.25
CA ILE A 219 13.81 21.95 6.57
C ILE A 219 14.38 21.67 7.96
#